data_923188460fab8f0b5a74f4dc815350ae
#
_entry.id   923188460fab8f0b5a74f4dc815350ae
#
_cell.length_a   1.000
_cell.length_b   1.000
_cell.length_c   1.000
_cell.angle_alpha   90.00
_cell.angle_beta   90.00
_cell.angle_gamma   90.00
#
_symmetry.space_group_name_H-M   'P 1'
#
loop_
_entity.id
_entity.type
_entity.pdbx_description
1 polymer ?
#
loop_
_entity_poly.entity_id
_entity_poly.type
_entity_poly.pdbx_seq_one_letter_code
_entity_poly.pdbx_strand_id
1 'polypeptide(L)'
;PGANTLQVASRGAVVTSGVISAFRLVLLKENLNRCGLKANTLKADAFDITDKFDVVLLDAPCSATGTIRRHPDLVFCKDGTDFFELIEIQAKLLDHASSLVEDDGIIIYVTCSLLPDEGECQIEEFLNRNEQFEIKRPFEFVETIPKAWVLESGDIRITPASSDEKYGLDGFYICYLHKKPNTFEER
;
A
#
# COMPACT_ATOMS: atom_id res chain seq x y z
N PRO A 1 4.33 15.18 3.15
CA PRO A 1 3.57 14.40 2.16
C PRO A 1 4.43 14.00 0.98
N GLY A 2 4.14 12.82 0.39
CA GLY A 2 4.79 12.36 -0.82
C GLY A 2 6.06 11.52 -0.62
N ALA A 3 6.33 10.98 0.56
CA ALA A 3 7.52 10.17 0.79
C ALA A 3 7.61 8.99 -0.19
N ASN A 4 6.51 8.25 -0.37
CA ASN A 4 6.44 7.14 -1.32
C ASN A 4 6.69 7.62 -2.76
N THR A 5 6.03 8.73 -3.18
CA THR A 5 6.22 9.34 -4.51
C THR A 5 7.67 9.71 -4.76
N LEU A 6 8.32 10.36 -3.79
CA LEU A 6 9.72 10.79 -3.89
C LEU A 6 10.67 9.58 -3.98
N GLN A 7 10.47 8.56 -3.14
CA GLN A 7 11.30 7.37 -3.14
C GLN A 7 11.21 6.60 -4.46
N VAL A 8 9.99 6.39 -4.98
CA VAL A 8 9.78 5.66 -6.24
C VAL A 8 10.33 6.46 -7.41
N ALA A 9 10.08 7.79 -7.47
CA ALA A 9 10.62 8.66 -8.51
C ALA A 9 12.16 8.72 -8.48
N SER A 10 12.78 8.70 -7.30
CA SER A 10 14.25 8.70 -7.16
C SER A 10 14.90 7.43 -7.70
N ARG A 11 14.15 6.35 -7.86
CA ARG A 11 14.59 5.07 -8.46
C ARG A 11 14.37 5.01 -9.96
N GLY A 12 13.88 6.10 -10.58
CA GLY A 12 13.71 6.23 -12.02
C GLY A 12 12.36 5.79 -12.57
N ALA A 13 11.39 5.45 -11.72
CA ALA A 13 10.05 5.11 -12.18
C ALA A 13 9.28 6.35 -12.67
N VAL A 14 8.41 6.16 -13.65
CA VAL A 14 7.40 7.15 -14.05
C VAL A 14 6.24 7.07 -13.07
N VAL A 15 6.12 8.06 -12.20
CA VAL A 15 5.15 8.05 -11.10
C VAL A 15 3.97 8.96 -11.41
N THR A 16 2.75 8.45 -11.21
CA THR A 16 1.52 9.24 -11.11
C THR A 16 1.02 9.16 -9.66
N SER A 17 0.85 10.31 -9.02
CA SER A 17 0.42 10.41 -7.62
C SER A 17 -0.91 11.14 -7.51
N GLY A 18 -1.96 10.43 -7.09
CA GLY A 18 -3.27 10.99 -6.77
C GLY A 18 -3.30 11.51 -5.33
N VAL A 19 -3.80 12.74 -5.14
CA VAL A 19 -3.92 13.36 -3.81
C VAL A 19 -5.22 14.12 -3.73
N ILE A 20 -6.11 13.72 -2.82
CA ILE A 20 -7.42 14.36 -2.65
C ILE A 20 -7.30 15.79 -2.06
N SER A 21 -6.35 16.02 -1.17
CA SER A 21 -6.15 17.31 -0.50
C SER A 21 -5.32 18.27 -1.34
N ALA A 22 -5.90 19.42 -1.72
CA ALA A 22 -5.18 20.48 -2.42
C ALA A 22 -3.94 20.95 -1.65
N PHE A 23 -4.03 21.09 -0.34
CA PHE A 23 -2.90 21.46 0.53
C PHE A 23 -1.76 20.43 0.47
N ARG A 24 -2.08 19.15 0.60
CA ARG A 24 -1.08 18.07 0.50
C ARG A 24 -0.45 18.01 -0.89
N LEU A 25 -1.22 18.32 -1.94
CA LEU A 25 -0.72 18.37 -3.32
C LEU A 25 0.31 19.50 -3.51
N VAL A 26 0.09 20.66 -2.92
CA VAL A 26 1.08 21.78 -2.94
C VAL A 26 2.38 21.34 -2.28
N LEU A 27 2.30 20.76 -1.08
CA LEU A 27 3.48 20.28 -0.36
C LEU A 27 4.22 19.15 -1.12
N LEU A 28 3.49 18.27 -1.81
CA LEU A 28 4.09 17.25 -2.66
C LEU A 28 4.90 17.90 -3.80
N LYS A 29 4.33 18.89 -4.49
CA LYS A 29 5.01 19.60 -5.59
C LYS A 29 6.25 20.35 -5.10
N GLU A 30 6.17 21.01 -3.94
CA GLU A 30 7.32 21.66 -3.31
C GLU A 30 8.44 20.68 -2.99
N ASN A 31 8.10 19.50 -2.43
CA ASN A 31 9.06 18.45 -2.13
C ASN A 31 9.70 17.85 -3.39
N LEU A 32 8.93 17.60 -4.44
CA LEU A 32 9.45 17.16 -5.75
C LEU A 32 10.46 18.16 -6.31
N ASN A 33 10.10 19.46 -6.31
CA ASN A 33 11.00 20.53 -6.77
C ASN A 33 12.27 20.61 -5.92
N ARG A 34 12.15 20.57 -4.59
CA ARG A 34 13.30 20.60 -3.68
C ARG A 34 14.26 19.45 -3.90
N CYS A 35 13.75 18.27 -4.24
CA CYS A 35 14.56 17.06 -4.49
C CYS A 35 15.01 16.93 -5.96
N GLY A 36 14.61 17.84 -6.85
CA GLY A 36 14.91 17.74 -8.28
C GLY A 36 14.25 16.56 -8.98
N LEU A 37 13.15 16.05 -8.43
CA LEU A 37 12.42 14.88 -8.94
C LEU A 37 11.17 15.30 -9.72
N LYS A 38 10.74 14.41 -10.62
CA LYS A 38 9.53 14.61 -11.44
C LYS A 38 8.53 13.48 -11.16
N ALA A 39 7.25 13.86 -11.06
CA ALA A 39 6.12 12.93 -11.02
C ALA A 39 4.88 13.64 -11.60
N ASN A 40 3.98 12.87 -12.20
CA ASN A 40 2.64 13.35 -12.52
C ASN A 40 1.86 13.47 -11.22
N THR A 41 1.24 14.61 -10.97
CA THR A 41 0.49 14.85 -9.73
C THR A 41 -0.94 15.25 -10.05
N LEU A 42 -1.89 14.51 -9.53
CA LEU A 42 -3.31 14.70 -9.75
C LEU A 42 -4.01 15.12 -8.46
N LYS A 43 -4.86 16.15 -8.52
CA LYS A 43 -5.84 16.40 -7.47
C LYS A 43 -7.08 15.57 -7.79
N ALA A 44 -7.14 14.36 -7.27
CA ALA A 44 -8.21 13.42 -7.54
C ALA A 44 -8.50 12.57 -6.31
N ASP A 45 -9.73 12.10 -6.17
CA ASP A 45 -10.03 10.93 -5.38
C ASP A 45 -9.42 9.69 -6.07
N ALA A 46 -9.01 8.70 -5.29
CA ALA A 46 -8.47 7.47 -5.87
C ALA A 46 -9.47 6.81 -6.83
N PHE A 47 -10.76 6.87 -6.51
CA PHE A 47 -11.83 6.33 -7.34
C PHE A 47 -12.06 7.05 -8.68
N ASP A 48 -11.55 8.28 -8.84
CA ASP A 48 -11.64 9.04 -10.10
C ASP A 48 -10.50 8.70 -11.08
N ILE A 49 -9.49 7.93 -10.64
CA ILE A 49 -8.38 7.50 -11.48
C ILE A 49 -8.83 6.31 -12.31
N THR A 50 -8.61 6.37 -13.62
CA THR A 50 -9.02 5.32 -14.57
C THR A 50 -7.88 4.82 -15.47
N ASP A 51 -6.73 5.49 -15.42
CA ASP A 51 -5.54 5.06 -16.17
C ASP A 51 -5.03 3.72 -15.67
N LYS A 52 -4.34 2.99 -16.57
CA LYS A 52 -3.70 1.71 -16.24
C LYS A 52 -2.23 1.91 -15.88
N PHE A 53 -1.73 1.04 -15.02
CA PHE A 53 -0.36 1.10 -14.49
C PHE A 53 0.24 -0.31 -14.36
N ASP A 54 1.54 -0.43 -14.58
CA ASP A 54 2.29 -1.67 -14.32
C ASP A 54 2.29 -2.00 -12.80
N VAL A 55 2.32 -0.95 -11.96
CA VAL A 55 2.33 -1.09 -10.50
C VAL A 55 1.41 -0.06 -9.87
N VAL A 56 0.53 -0.52 -8.99
CA VAL A 56 -0.35 0.32 -8.16
C VAL A 56 0.08 0.19 -6.71
N LEU A 57 0.62 1.26 -6.11
CA LEU A 57 0.91 1.32 -4.67
C LEU A 57 -0.30 1.90 -3.94
N LEU A 58 -1.00 1.06 -3.21
CA LEU A 58 -2.14 1.42 -2.38
C LEU A 58 -1.71 1.52 -0.90
N ASP A 59 -1.36 2.73 -0.46
CA ASP A 59 -1.16 3.07 0.96
C ASP A 59 -2.55 3.39 1.55
N ALA A 60 -3.22 2.34 2.03
CA ALA A 60 -4.64 2.41 2.37
C ALA A 60 -4.89 3.16 3.69
N PRO A 61 -5.98 3.94 3.79
CA PRO A 61 -6.39 4.53 5.05
C PRO A 61 -6.66 3.42 6.07
N CYS A 62 -6.12 3.54 7.28
CA CYS A 62 -6.21 2.50 8.29
C CYS A 62 -6.24 3.08 9.72
N SER A 63 -6.40 2.21 10.72
CA SER A 63 -6.38 2.59 12.14
C SER A 63 -5.04 3.18 12.60
N ALA A 64 -3.97 2.93 11.86
CA ALA A 64 -2.59 3.34 12.15
C ALA A 64 -2.03 2.79 13.48
N THR A 65 -2.57 1.70 13.99
CA THR A 65 -2.17 1.09 15.27
C THR A 65 -0.69 0.69 15.31
N GLY A 66 -0.07 0.43 14.16
CA GLY A 66 1.37 0.16 14.03
C GLY A 66 2.25 1.37 14.36
N THR A 67 1.70 2.58 14.41
CA THR A 67 2.45 3.81 14.67
C THR A 67 2.34 4.32 16.11
N ILE A 68 1.64 3.60 17.00
CA ILE A 68 1.42 3.99 18.41
C ILE A 68 2.74 4.32 19.12
N ARG A 69 3.82 3.63 18.78
CA ARG A 69 5.15 3.90 19.34
C ARG A 69 5.59 5.35 19.10
N ARG A 70 5.31 5.91 17.93
CA ARG A 70 5.62 7.33 17.59
C ARG A 70 4.49 8.28 17.93
N HIS A 71 3.29 7.78 17.99
CA HIS A 71 2.04 8.50 18.23
C HIS A 71 1.28 7.88 19.42
N PRO A 72 1.80 7.97 20.66
CA PRO A 72 1.20 7.34 21.84
C PRO A 72 -0.16 7.92 22.20
N ASP A 73 -0.47 9.12 21.71
CA ASP A 73 -1.76 9.79 21.84
C ASP A 73 -2.88 9.13 21.00
N LEU A 74 -2.53 8.29 20.03
CA LEU A 74 -3.46 7.67 19.10
C LEU A 74 -4.53 6.83 19.83
N VAL A 75 -4.16 6.15 20.91
CA VAL A 75 -5.07 5.35 21.75
C VAL A 75 -6.11 6.20 22.50
N PHE A 76 -5.89 7.49 22.63
CA PHE A 76 -6.81 8.43 23.25
C PHE A 76 -7.61 9.24 22.21
N CYS A 77 -7.10 9.36 21.00
CA CYS A 77 -7.71 10.13 19.91
C CYS A 77 -8.65 9.28 19.04
N LYS A 78 -8.44 7.96 19.00
CA LYS A 78 -9.26 7.02 18.24
C LYS A 78 -10.00 6.09 19.20
N ASP A 79 -11.32 6.10 19.11
CA ASP A 79 -12.20 5.25 19.92
C ASP A 79 -12.64 3.97 19.17
N GLY A 80 -12.22 3.81 17.90
CA GLY A 80 -12.53 2.66 17.06
C GLY A 80 -13.91 2.72 16.41
N THR A 81 -14.65 3.81 16.56
CA THR A 81 -16.01 3.94 15.95
C THR A 81 -15.96 3.96 14.43
N ASP A 82 -14.86 4.41 13.83
CA ASP A 82 -14.62 4.46 12.39
C ASP A 82 -14.02 3.14 11.81
N PHE A 83 -13.79 2.14 12.66
CA PHE A 83 -13.07 0.93 12.26
C PHE A 83 -13.74 0.17 11.11
N PHE A 84 -15.04 -0.06 11.21
CA PHE A 84 -15.78 -0.78 10.15
C PHE A 84 -15.83 0.01 8.84
N GLU A 85 -15.91 1.34 8.91
CA GLU A 85 -15.85 2.20 7.73
C GLU A 85 -14.46 2.11 7.05
N LEU A 86 -13.38 2.02 7.84
CA LEU A 86 -12.02 1.82 7.32
C LEU A 86 -11.90 0.47 6.60
N ILE A 87 -12.42 -0.61 7.17
CA ILE A 87 -12.42 -1.93 6.53
C ILE A 87 -13.16 -1.89 5.19
N GLU A 88 -14.35 -1.28 5.15
CA GLU A 88 -15.12 -1.15 3.90
C GLU A 88 -14.41 -0.31 2.84
N ILE A 89 -13.82 0.83 3.22
CA ILE A 89 -13.11 1.69 2.26
C ILE A 89 -11.84 1.02 1.74
N GLN A 90 -11.13 0.26 2.57
CA GLN A 90 -9.97 -0.52 2.17
C GLN A 90 -10.35 -1.58 1.13
N ALA A 91 -11.44 -2.34 1.36
CA ALA A 91 -11.93 -3.32 0.40
C ALA A 91 -12.28 -2.67 -0.96
N LYS A 92 -13.01 -1.55 -0.93
CA LYS A 92 -13.39 -0.80 -2.15
C LYS A 92 -12.17 -0.26 -2.89
N LEU A 93 -11.18 0.28 -2.16
CA LEU A 93 -9.93 0.78 -2.76
C LEU A 93 -9.11 -0.34 -3.39
N LEU A 94 -9.07 -1.50 -2.75
CA LEU A 94 -8.35 -2.67 -3.28
C LEU A 94 -9.04 -3.22 -4.53
N ASP A 95 -10.37 -3.32 -4.55
CA ASP A 95 -11.14 -3.69 -5.73
C ASP A 95 -10.98 -2.66 -6.86
N HIS A 96 -10.93 -1.35 -6.53
CA HIS A 96 -10.65 -0.32 -7.52
C HIS A 96 -9.22 -0.43 -8.07
N ALA A 97 -8.22 -0.63 -7.22
CA ALA A 97 -6.83 -0.83 -7.63
C ALA A 97 -6.68 -2.01 -8.60
N SER A 98 -7.47 -3.08 -8.42
CA SER A 98 -7.49 -4.22 -9.34
C SER A 98 -7.92 -3.83 -10.77
N SER A 99 -8.75 -2.81 -10.88
CA SER A 99 -9.18 -2.25 -12.16
C SER A 99 -8.12 -1.36 -12.81
N LEU A 100 -7.16 -0.82 -12.05
CA LEU A 100 -6.12 0.10 -12.53
C LEU A 100 -4.82 -0.62 -12.93
N VAL A 101 -4.61 -1.85 -12.48
CA VAL A 101 -3.38 -2.59 -12.78
C VAL A 101 -3.50 -3.32 -14.12
N GLU A 102 -2.44 -3.23 -14.93
CA GLU A 102 -2.32 -3.96 -16.20
C GLU A 102 -2.24 -5.47 -15.96
N ASP A 103 -2.43 -6.27 -17.00
CA ASP A 103 -2.16 -7.70 -16.97
C ASP A 103 -0.67 -7.93 -16.74
N ASP A 104 -0.31 -8.91 -15.92
CA ASP A 104 1.06 -9.15 -15.43
C ASP A 104 1.60 -8.02 -14.50
N GLY A 105 0.74 -7.08 -14.10
CA GLY A 105 1.08 -5.99 -13.20
C GLY A 105 0.89 -6.35 -11.73
N ILE A 106 1.27 -5.43 -10.84
CA ILE A 106 1.33 -5.66 -9.40
C ILE A 106 0.57 -4.58 -8.62
N ILE A 107 -0.25 -5.00 -7.67
CA ILE A 107 -0.74 -4.11 -6.60
C ILE A 107 0.14 -4.34 -5.37
N ILE A 108 0.65 -3.26 -4.80
CA ILE A 108 1.32 -3.27 -3.50
C ILE A 108 0.35 -2.67 -2.49
N TYR A 109 -0.30 -3.53 -1.70
CA TYR A 109 -1.19 -3.11 -0.62
C TYR A 109 -0.39 -2.88 0.65
N VAL A 110 -0.59 -1.72 1.29
CA VAL A 110 0.15 -1.33 2.49
C VAL A 110 -0.80 -0.72 3.52
N THR A 111 -0.69 -1.17 4.77
CA THR A 111 -1.29 -0.48 5.92
C THR A 111 -0.26 -0.35 7.05
N CYS A 112 -0.34 0.73 7.81
CA CYS A 112 0.40 0.89 9.06
C CYS A 112 -0.42 0.41 10.26
N SER A 113 -1.12 -0.71 10.10
CA SER A 113 -1.94 -1.35 11.12
C SER A 113 -1.34 -2.67 11.63
N LEU A 114 -1.56 -2.95 12.91
CA LEU A 114 -1.27 -4.26 13.52
C LEU A 114 -2.48 -5.20 13.50
N LEU A 115 -3.64 -4.71 13.09
CA LEU A 115 -4.88 -5.50 13.10
C LEU A 115 -4.95 -6.39 11.86
N PRO A 116 -5.20 -7.71 12.02
CA PRO A 116 -5.34 -8.63 10.89
C PRO A 116 -6.46 -8.25 9.94
N ASP A 117 -7.55 -7.65 10.46
CA ASP A 117 -8.69 -7.19 9.67
C ASP A 117 -8.31 -6.13 8.63
N GLU A 118 -7.25 -5.35 8.86
CA GLU A 118 -6.72 -4.34 7.95
C GLU A 118 -5.53 -4.83 7.12
N GLY A 119 -5.21 -6.10 7.21
CA GLY A 119 -4.11 -6.76 6.53
C GLY A 119 -4.53 -8.11 5.94
N GLU A 120 -4.20 -9.17 6.63
CA GLU A 120 -4.36 -10.57 6.17
C GLU A 120 -5.80 -10.86 5.75
N CYS A 121 -6.80 -10.45 6.55
CA CYS A 121 -8.22 -10.70 6.25
C CYS A 121 -8.66 -9.95 4.99
N GLN A 122 -8.21 -8.70 4.79
CA GLN A 122 -8.49 -7.94 3.56
C GLN A 122 -7.98 -8.66 2.32
N ILE A 123 -6.77 -9.19 2.39
CA ILE A 123 -6.15 -9.89 1.26
C ILE A 123 -6.84 -11.22 0.99
N GLU A 124 -7.17 -11.99 2.02
CA GLU A 124 -7.90 -13.24 1.87
C GLU A 124 -9.27 -13.01 1.20
N GLU A 125 -10.03 -12.04 1.68
CA GLU A 125 -11.33 -11.69 1.08
C GLU A 125 -11.19 -11.15 -0.35
N PHE A 126 -10.15 -10.35 -0.63
CA PHE A 126 -9.88 -9.86 -1.98
C PHE A 126 -9.58 -11.00 -2.95
N LEU A 127 -8.72 -11.94 -2.57
CA LEU A 127 -8.36 -13.09 -3.41
C LEU A 127 -9.54 -14.03 -3.66
N ASN A 128 -10.43 -14.17 -2.68
CA ASN A 128 -11.67 -14.95 -2.84
C ASN A 128 -12.62 -14.34 -3.88
N ARG A 129 -12.59 -13.00 -4.07
CA ARG A 129 -13.38 -12.29 -5.08
C ARG A 129 -12.68 -12.11 -6.42
N ASN A 130 -11.35 -12.25 -6.45
CA ASN A 130 -10.49 -11.91 -7.59
C ASN A 130 -9.50 -13.03 -7.89
N GLU A 131 -9.97 -14.14 -8.45
CA GLU A 131 -9.19 -15.35 -8.75
C GLU A 131 -8.01 -15.12 -9.71
N GLN A 132 -8.05 -14.00 -10.47
CA GLN A 132 -6.97 -13.60 -11.38
C GLN A 132 -5.74 -13.03 -10.62
N PHE A 133 -5.83 -12.81 -9.32
CA PHE A 133 -4.70 -12.36 -8.51
C PHE A 133 -4.09 -13.50 -7.69
N GLU A 134 -2.82 -13.33 -7.35
CA GLU A 134 -2.08 -14.22 -6.45
C GLU A 134 -1.06 -13.42 -5.63
N ILE A 135 -0.71 -13.90 -4.44
CA ILE A 135 0.36 -13.29 -3.65
C ILE A 135 1.71 -13.68 -4.24
N LYS A 136 2.56 -12.70 -4.50
CA LYS A 136 3.99 -12.90 -4.83
C LYS A 136 4.86 -12.66 -3.60
N ARG A 137 5.85 -13.51 -3.43
CA ARG A 137 6.79 -13.36 -2.31
C ARG A 137 7.72 -12.17 -2.56
N PRO A 138 7.98 -11.34 -1.54
CA PRO A 138 8.81 -10.14 -1.69
C PRO A 138 10.23 -10.43 -2.17
N PHE A 139 10.77 -11.62 -1.92
CA PHE A 139 12.10 -12.03 -2.35
C PHE A 139 12.27 -12.10 -3.88
N GLU A 140 11.17 -12.16 -4.62
CA GLU A 140 11.19 -12.06 -6.09
C GLU A 140 11.55 -10.64 -6.56
N PHE A 141 11.39 -9.63 -5.69
CA PHE A 141 11.59 -8.22 -6.00
C PHE A 141 12.63 -7.53 -5.12
N VAL A 142 12.80 -7.98 -3.87
CA VAL A 142 13.66 -7.33 -2.87
C VAL A 142 14.42 -8.37 -2.05
N GLU A 143 15.71 -8.50 -2.29
CA GLU A 143 16.58 -9.48 -1.62
C GLU A 143 16.85 -9.18 -0.15
N THR A 144 16.67 -7.92 0.27
CA THR A 144 17.14 -7.42 1.59
C THR A 144 16.08 -7.49 2.70
N ILE A 145 14.89 -8.04 2.42
CA ILE A 145 13.84 -8.18 3.44
C ILE A 145 14.19 -9.31 4.41
N PRO A 146 14.18 -9.07 5.74
CA PRO A 146 14.36 -10.12 6.71
C PRO A 146 13.32 -11.22 6.56
N LYS A 147 13.75 -12.47 6.46
CA LYS A 147 12.86 -13.62 6.29
C LYS A 147 11.82 -13.75 7.41
N ALA A 148 12.19 -13.33 8.62
CA ALA A 148 11.29 -13.34 9.78
C ALA A 148 10.08 -12.40 9.66
N TRP A 149 10.10 -11.46 8.71
CA TRP A 149 8.98 -10.55 8.46
C TRP A 149 7.98 -11.13 7.44
N VAL A 150 8.39 -12.16 6.69
CA VAL A 150 7.57 -12.76 5.63
C VAL A 150 6.77 -13.90 6.23
N LEU A 151 5.46 -13.81 6.13
CA LEU A 151 4.52 -14.85 6.57
C LEU A 151 4.57 -16.07 5.63
N GLU A 152 3.98 -17.17 6.05
CA GLU A 152 3.90 -18.39 5.23
C GLU A 152 3.12 -18.16 3.93
N SER A 153 2.10 -17.30 3.97
CA SER A 153 1.30 -16.85 2.84
C SER A 153 2.11 -16.05 1.79
N GLY A 154 3.22 -15.43 2.19
CA GLY A 154 4.11 -14.66 1.31
C GLY A 154 4.04 -13.16 1.49
N ASP A 155 3.09 -12.65 2.23
CA ASP A 155 2.96 -11.26 2.64
C ASP A 155 3.93 -10.90 3.78
N ILE A 156 4.04 -9.63 4.10
CA ILE A 156 4.99 -9.11 5.10
C ILE A 156 4.21 -8.53 6.28
N ARG A 157 4.58 -8.98 7.49
CA ARG A 157 4.12 -8.40 8.74
C ARG A 157 5.31 -7.87 9.55
N ILE A 158 5.36 -6.57 9.75
CA ILE A 158 6.34 -5.90 10.59
C ILE A 158 5.63 -5.50 11.89
N THR A 159 6.23 -5.84 13.01
CA THR A 159 5.75 -5.42 14.35
C THR A 159 6.84 -4.64 15.07
N PRO A 160 6.52 -3.84 16.09
CA PRO A 160 7.53 -3.16 16.88
C PRO A 160 8.61 -4.07 17.48
N ALA A 161 8.27 -5.36 17.68
CA ALA A 161 9.20 -6.39 18.18
C ALA A 161 10.04 -7.04 17.06
N SER A 162 9.79 -6.73 15.80
CA SER A 162 10.49 -7.34 14.65
C SER A 162 11.92 -6.85 14.45
N SER A 163 12.40 -5.92 15.28
CA SER A 163 13.74 -5.36 15.21
C SER A 163 14.45 -5.44 16.56
N ASP A 164 15.69 -5.88 16.54
CA ASP A 164 16.62 -5.83 17.68
C ASP A 164 17.19 -4.39 17.90
N GLU A 165 16.82 -3.44 17.06
CA GLU A 165 17.29 -2.06 17.18
C GLU A 165 16.70 -1.39 18.43
N LYS A 166 17.54 -0.63 19.11
CA LYS A 166 17.19 0.09 20.37
C LYS A 166 15.92 0.93 20.29
N TYR A 167 15.55 1.36 19.10
CA TYR A 167 14.41 2.26 18.86
C TYR A 167 13.18 1.56 18.29
N GLY A 168 13.25 0.26 17.97
CA GLY A 168 12.18 -0.50 17.37
C GLY A 168 11.75 0.02 15.99
N LEU A 169 10.75 -0.64 15.43
CA LEU A 169 10.12 -0.27 14.15
C LEU A 169 8.64 0.07 14.36
N ASP A 170 8.07 0.80 13.42
CA ASP A 170 6.62 0.88 13.32
C ASP A 170 6.05 -0.44 12.77
N GLY A 171 4.80 -0.73 13.12
CA GLY A 171 4.08 -1.87 12.57
C GLY A 171 3.57 -1.59 11.16
N PHE A 172 3.72 -2.56 10.27
CA PHE A 172 3.21 -2.52 8.90
C PHE A 172 2.71 -3.87 8.45
N TYR A 173 1.74 -3.84 7.56
CA TYR A 173 1.38 -4.96 6.72
C TYR A 173 1.62 -4.57 5.25
N ILE A 174 2.23 -5.46 4.47
CA ILE A 174 2.52 -5.23 3.06
C ILE A 174 2.26 -6.52 2.29
N CYS A 175 1.48 -6.43 1.22
CA CYS A 175 1.22 -7.55 0.33
C CYS A 175 1.46 -7.18 -1.13
N TYR A 176 2.15 -8.04 -1.86
CA TYR A 176 2.35 -7.94 -3.30
C TYR A 176 1.34 -8.85 -4.00
N LEU A 177 0.37 -8.27 -4.68
CA LEU A 177 -0.68 -8.95 -5.42
C LEU A 177 -0.37 -8.85 -6.92
N HIS A 178 -0.03 -9.96 -7.52
CA HIS A 178 0.25 -10.07 -8.94
C HIS A 178 -1.02 -10.44 -9.70
N LYS A 179 -1.32 -9.70 -10.74
CA LYS A 179 -2.40 -10.01 -11.67
C LYS A 179 -1.88 -10.97 -12.72
N LYS A 180 -2.38 -12.20 -12.73
CA LYS A 180 -2.02 -13.21 -13.72
C LYS A 180 -2.32 -12.70 -15.12
N PRO A 181 -1.45 -12.96 -16.11
CA PRO A 181 -1.72 -12.59 -17.48
C PRO A 181 -2.97 -13.33 -17.98
N ASN A 182 -3.80 -12.64 -18.75
CA ASN A 182 -4.94 -13.27 -19.41
C ASN A 182 -4.40 -14.24 -20.48
N THR A 183 -4.26 -15.50 -20.15
CA THR A 183 -4.00 -16.55 -21.14
C THR A 183 -5.29 -16.78 -21.91
N PHE A 184 -5.52 -16.00 -22.98
CA PHE A 184 -6.42 -16.45 -24.01
C PHE A 184 -5.77 -17.68 -24.64
N GLU A 185 -6.25 -18.88 -24.28
CA GLU A 185 -6.03 -20.05 -25.11
C GLU A 185 -6.68 -19.74 -26.48
N GLU A 186 -5.85 -19.44 -27.48
CA GLU A 186 -6.27 -19.52 -28.89
C GLU A 186 -6.73 -20.95 -29.13
N ARG A 187 -8.05 -21.13 -29.18
CA ARG A 187 -8.66 -22.36 -29.67
C ARG A 187 -8.92 -22.27 -31.17
#